data_164eb7e929de4c5b87182249ef8eae97
#
_entry.id   164eb7e929de4c5b87182249ef8eae97
#
_cell.length_a   1.000
_cell.length_b   1.000
_cell.length_c   1.000
_cell.angle_alpha   90.00
_cell.angle_beta   90.00
_cell.angle_gamma   90.00
#
_symmetry.space_group_name_H-M   'P 1'
#
loop_
_entity.id
_entity.type
_entity.pdbx_description
1 polymer ?
#
loop_
_entity_poly.entity_id
_entity_poly.type
_entity_poly.pdbx_seq_one_letter_code
_entity_poly.pdbx_strand_id
1 'polypeptide(L)'
;MATILIVEDSPDNMKLFRTLLTLHGHDVLGLGGGEGLVQHIIDSRPDLVLMDIQLPERDGFALLQDIRRDVPVPVRVVALTAHAMAGDRERAIGAGFDGYITKPIDIRAFPAQVADALRADGQSR
;
A
#
# COMPACT_ATOMS: atom_id res chain seq x y z
N MET A 1 -10.23 9.03 10.38
CA MET A 1 -8.96 9.40 9.78
C MET A 1 -7.91 8.36 10.00
N ALA A 2 -7.21 8.03 8.96
CA ALA A 2 -6.18 7.02 9.04
C ALA A 2 -4.85 7.60 8.60
N THR A 3 -3.76 6.98 9.05
CA THR A 3 -2.42 7.29 8.58
C THR A 3 -2.07 6.26 7.51
N ILE A 4 -1.78 6.73 6.30
CA ILE A 4 -1.51 5.89 5.16
C ILE A 4 -0.11 6.18 4.65
N LEU A 5 0.71 5.14 4.55
CA LEU A 5 2.05 5.25 3.98
C LEU A 5 1.99 4.74 2.55
N ILE A 6 2.46 5.56 1.62
CA ILE A 6 2.50 5.21 0.20
C ILE A 6 3.94 5.00 -0.22
N VAL A 7 4.23 3.87 -0.82
CA VAL A 7 5.56 3.56 -1.38
C VAL A 7 5.41 3.56 -2.89
N GLU A 8 5.90 4.60 -3.54
CA GLU A 8 5.68 4.83 -4.97
C GLU A 8 6.82 5.67 -5.52
N ASP A 9 7.47 5.20 -6.58
CA ASP A 9 8.63 5.90 -7.14
C ASP A 9 8.27 6.99 -8.15
N SER A 10 7.06 6.98 -8.67
CA SER A 10 6.61 8.02 -9.62
C SER A 10 6.12 9.24 -8.85
N PRO A 11 6.76 10.43 -9.03
CA PRO A 11 6.27 11.63 -8.34
C PRO A 11 4.84 12.00 -8.72
N ASP A 12 4.46 11.77 -9.96
CA ASP A 12 3.12 12.10 -10.43
C ASP A 12 2.08 11.21 -9.75
N ASN A 13 2.36 9.92 -9.66
CA ASN A 13 1.45 9.00 -8.97
C ASN A 13 1.39 9.30 -7.49
N MET A 14 2.53 9.58 -6.87
CA MET A 14 2.57 9.93 -5.46
C MET A 14 1.69 11.16 -5.20
N LYS A 15 1.81 12.18 -6.04
CA LYS A 15 1.02 13.40 -5.88
C LYS A 15 -0.47 13.11 -6.01
N LEU A 16 -0.84 12.30 -7.00
CA LEU A 16 -2.24 11.95 -7.23
C LEU A 16 -2.82 11.20 -6.03
N PHE A 17 -2.11 10.17 -5.58
CA PHE A 17 -2.59 9.36 -4.46
C PHE A 17 -2.72 10.20 -3.19
N ARG A 18 -1.69 11.01 -2.92
CA ARG A 18 -1.68 11.87 -1.75
C ARG A 18 -2.84 12.86 -1.76
N THR A 19 -3.07 13.48 -2.93
CA THR A 19 -4.15 14.46 -3.05
C THR A 19 -5.50 13.81 -2.79
N LEU A 20 -5.77 12.67 -3.41
CA LEU A 20 -7.05 12.00 -3.25
C LEU A 20 -7.29 11.57 -1.81
N LEU A 21 -6.28 11.01 -1.16
CA LEU A 21 -6.45 10.50 0.19
C LEU A 21 -6.53 11.63 1.21
N THR A 22 -5.77 12.70 1.00
CA THR A 22 -5.85 13.86 1.89
C THR A 22 -7.22 14.51 1.80
N LEU A 23 -7.81 14.58 0.61
CA LEU A 23 -9.16 15.11 0.43
C LEU A 23 -10.20 14.30 1.21
N HIS A 24 -9.92 13.03 1.45
CA HIS A 24 -10.83 12.16 2.18
C HIS A 24 -10.47 12.06 3.66
N GLY A 25 -9.65 12.96 4.16
CA GLY A 25 -9.38 13.09 5.59
C GLY A 25 -8.27 12.22 6.15
N HIS A 26 -7.48 11.59 5.29
CA HIS A 26 -6.37 10.76 5.75
C HIS A 26 -5.08 11.55 5.86
N ASP A 27 -4.22 11.15 6.79
CA ASP A 27 -2.85 11.64 6.87
C ASP A 27 -1.99 10.75 5.97
N VAL A 28 -1.22 11.36 5.08
CA VAL A 28 -0.47 10.61 4.09
C VAL A 28 1.02 10.84 4.25
N LEU A 29 1.77 9.73 4.31
CA LEU A 29 3.22 9.74 4.33
C LEU A 29 3.69 9.08 3.04
N GLY A 30 4.81 9.52 2.50
CA GLY A 30 5.29 8.99 1.23
C GLY A 30 6.74 8.60 1.26
N LEU A 31 7.06 7.49 0.60
CA LEU A 31 8.43 7.05 0.35
C LEU A 31 8.57 6.79 -1.14
N GLY A 32 9.68 7.26 -1.71
CA GLY A 32 9.94 7.06 -3.14
C GLY A 32 10.51 5.69 -3.48
N GLY A 33 10.75 4.86 -2.49
CA GLY A 33 11.29 3.52 -2.70
C GLY A 33 11.31 2.75 -1.39
N GLY A 34 11.94 1.57 -1.42
CA GLY A 34 11.90 0.68 -0.28
C GLY A 34 12.95 0.94 0.79
N GLU A 35 13.86 1.86 0.55
CA GLU A 35 14.93 2.11 1.52
C GLU A 35 14.36 2.67 2.81
N GLY A 36 14.71 2.06 3.93
CA GLY A 36 14.23 2.50 5.23
C GLY A 36 12.77 2.19 5.51
N LEU A 37 12.12 1.40 4.68
CA LEU A 37 10.70 1.15 4.77
C LEU A 37 10.29 0.56 6.12
N VAL A 38 10.99 -0.48 6.55
CA VAL A 38 10.63 -1.15 7.81
C VAL A 38 10.71 -0.18 8.98
N GLN A 39 11.81 0.58 9.07
CA GLN A 39 11.98 1.54 10.15
C GLN A 39 10.92 2.63 10.08
N HIS A 40 10.60 3.07 8.87
CA HIS A 40 9.58 4.10 8.70
C HIS A 40 8.21 3.61 9.19
N ILE A 41 7.89 2.35 8.92
CA ILE A 41 6.65 1.76 9.41
C ILE A 41 6.65 1.67 10.94
N ILE A 42 7.76 1.22 11.51
CA ILE A 42 7.87 1.11 12.95
C ILE A 42 7.67 2.47 13.62
N ASP A 43 8.28 3.51 13.06
CA ASP A 43 8.24 4.84 13.65
C ASP A 43 6.88 5.51 13.47
N SER A 44 6.26 5.37 12.30
CA SER A 44 5.03 6.10 11.99
C SER A 44 3.76 5.32 12.31
N ARG A 45 3.85 4.00 12.40
CA ARG A 45 2.72 3.12 12.71
C ARG A 45 1.51 3.41 11.83
N PRO A 46 1.66 3.28 10.51
CA PRO A 46 0.54 3.57 9.62
C PRO A 46 -0.57 2.54 9.78
N ASP A 47 -1.78 2.97 9.51
CA ASP A 47 -2.92 2.07 9.49
C ASP A 47 -2.95 1.23 8.23
N LEU A 48 -2.33 1.73 7.17
CA LEU A 48 -2.32 1.07 5.88
C LEU A 48 -1.06 1.46 5.13
N VAL A 49 -0.44 0.49 4.45
CA VAL A 49 0.66 0.74 3.52
C VAL A 49 0.14 0.41 2.12
N LEU A 50 0.26 1.37 1.22
CA LEU A 50 0.00 1.17 -0.20
C LEU A 50 1.35 1.04 -0.88
N MET A 51 1.64 -0.10 -1.47
CA MET A 51 2.96 -0.37 -2.00
C MET A 51 2.93 -0.76 -3.46
N ASP A 52 3.61 0.04 -4.29
CA ASP A 52 3.86 -0.34 -5.67
C ASP A 52 4.77 -1.56 -5.66
N ILE A 53 4.35 -2.65 -6.30
CA ILE A 53 5.17 -3.85 -6.33
C ILE A 53 6.23 -3.81 -7.42
N GLN A 54 6.24 -2.76 -8.23
CA GLN A 54 7.19 -2.62 -9.33
C GLN A 54 8.16 -1.48 -9.10
N LEU A 55 8.82 -1.50 -7.95
CA LEU A 55 9.82 -0.50 -7.62
C LEU A 55 11.14 -0.84 -8.31
N PRO A 56 11.95 0.18 -8.68
CA PRO A 56 13.13 -0.07 -9.51
C PRO A 56 14.24 -0.84 -8.82
N GLU A 57 14.38 -0.73 -7.50
CA GLU A 57 15.51 -1.33 -6.80
C GLU A 57 15.18 -2.67 -6.16
N ARG A 58 13.95 -2.81 -5.69
CA ARG A 58 13.49 -4.06 -5.07
C ARG A 58 12.03 -4.22 -5.40
N ASP A 59 11.62 -5.44 -5.66
CA ASP A 59 10.20 -5.64 -5.91
C ASP A 59 9.42 -5.61 -4.59
N GLY A 60 8.13 -5.32 -4.72
CA GLY A 60 7.27 -5.18 -3.56
C GLY A 60 7.08 -6.47 -2.79
N PHE A 61 7.25 -7.63 -3.45
CA PHE A 61 7.12 -8.91 -2.74
C PHE A 61 8.25 -9.09 -1.73
N ALA A 62 9.48 -8.71 -2.12
CA ALA A 62 10.62 -8.77 -1.20
C ALA A 62 10.43 -7.81 -0.03
N LEU A 63 9.93 -6.61 -0.33
CA LEU A 63 9.68 -5.62 0.72
C LEU A 63 8.58 -6.08 1.68
N LEU A 64 7.56 -6.74 1.16
CA LEU A 64 6.52 -7.31 2.00
C LEU A 64 7.09 -8.33 2.98
N GLN A 65 8.00 -9.18 2.51
CA GLN A 65 8.62 -10.17 3.39
C GLN A 65 9.40 -9.49 4.51
N ASP A 66 10.12 -8.41 4.18
CA ASP A 66 10.83 -7.64 5.20
C ASP A 66 9.87 -7.08 6.25
N ILE A 67 8.73 -6.56 5.80
CA ILE A 67 7.72 -6.03 6.72
C ILE A 67 7.19 -7.13 7.63
N ARG A 68 6.82 -8.27 7.06
CA ARG A 68 6.22 -9.35 7.85
C ARG A 68 7.20 -9.95 8.84
N ARG A 69 8.50 -9.95 8.49
CA ARG A 69 9.54 -10.48 9.37
C ARG A 69 9.94 -9.51 10.46
N ASP A 70 10.07 -8.23 10.12
CA ASP A 70 10.78 -7.28 10.99
C ASP A 70 9.88 -6.27 11.70
N VAL A 71 8.65 -6.05 11.24
CA VAL A 71 7.73 -5.14 11.92
C VAL A 71 7.01 -5.92 13.01
N PRO A 72 7.15 -5.50 14.28
CA PRO A 72 6.68 -6.31 15.40
C PRO A 72 5.16 -6.34 15.60
N VAL A 73 4.43 -5.44 14.94
CA VAL A 73 2.97 -5.39 15.06
C VAL A 73 2.35 -5.63 13.69
N PRO A 74 1.12 -6.14 13.64
CA PRO A 74 0.46 -6.32 12.35
C PRO A 74 0.26 -4.99 11.64
N VAL A 75 0.53 -4.95 10.36
CA VAL A 75 0.26 -3.80 9.53
C VAL A 75 -0.37 -4.28 8.23
N ARG A 76 -1.35 -3.54 7.77
CA ARG A 76 -2.07 -3.89 6.55
C ARG A 76 -1.33 -3.33 5.35
N VAL A 77 -1.07 -4.17 4.35
CA VAL A 77 -0.32 -3.78 3.16
C VAL A 77 -1.12 -4.15 1.93
N VAL A 78 -1.39 -3.16 1.09
CA VAL A 78 -2.13 -3.34 -0.16
C VAL A 78 -1.17 -3.10 -1.32
N ALA A 79 -1.18 -4.03 -2.28
CA ALA A 79 -0.33 -3.92 -3.45
C ALA A 79 -0.94 -2.96 -4.48
N LEU A 80 -0.10 -2.10 -5.04
CA LEU A 80 -0.45 -1.31 -6.23
C LEU A 80 0.33 -1.87 -7.39
N THR A 81 -0.34 -2.16 -8.50
CA THR A 81 0.34 -2.77 -9.64
C THR A 81 -0.30 -2.37 -10.96
N ALA A 82 0.55 -2.17 -11.97
CA ALA A 82 0.10 -1.95 -13.33
C ALA A 82 -0.24 -3.26 -14.03
N HIS A 83 0.11 -4.39 -13.43
CA HIS A 83 -0.15 -5.70 -14.01
C HIS A 83 -1.46 -6.25 -13.47
N ALA A 84 -2.44 -6.38 -14.36
CA ALA A 84 -3.77 -6.86 -13.98
C ALA A 84 -4.12 -8.13 -14.72
N MET A 85 -3.13 -8.99 -14.94
CA MET A 85 -3.33 -10.25 -15.65
C MET A 85 -3.92 -11.28 -14.72
N ALA A 86 -4.54 -12.29 -15.33
CA ALA A 86 -5.11 -13.40 -14.56
C ALA A 86 -4.01 -14.01 -13.69
N GLY A 87 -4.31 -14.22 -12.43
CA GLY A 87 -3.36 -14.77 -11.48
C GLY A 87 -2.55 -13.79 -10.71
N ASP A 88 -2.45 -12.54 -11.16
CA ASP A 88 -1.66 -11.54 -10.45
C ASP A 88 -2.24 -11.22 -9.08
N ARG A 89 -3.57 -11.12 -9.02
CA ARG A 89 -4.23 -10.87 -7.75
C ARG A 89 -4.00 -12.02 -6.77
N GLU A 90 -4.18 -13.25 -7.24
CA GLU A 90 -3.97 -14.42 -6.41
C GLU A 90 -2.53 -14.52 -5.94
N ARG A 91 -1.59 -14.15 -6.81
CA ARG A 91 -0.18 -14.14 -6.45
C ARG A 91 0.11 -13.13 -5.33
N ALA A 92 -0.46 -11.94 -5.43
CA ALA A 92 -0.26 -10.91 -4.41
C ALA A 92 -0.87 -11.34 -3.08
N ILE A 93 -2.10 -11.81 -3.10
CA ILE A 93 -2.78 -12.25 -1.88
C ILE A 93 -2.06 -13.45 -1.28
N GLY A 94 -1.65 -14.40 -2.12
CA GLY A 94 -0.92 -15.58 -1.66
C GLY A 94 0.43 -15.24 -1.05
N ALA A 95 1.05 -14.13 -1.47
CA ALA A 95 2.32 -13.69 -0.92
C ALA A 95 2.17 -12.97 0.42
N GLY A 96 0.95 -12.59 0.80
CA GLY A 96 0.71 -11.96 2.08
C GLY A 96 0.22 -10.52 2.03
N PHE A 97 -0.04 -9.99 0.83
CA PHE A 97 -0.70 -8.69 0.73
C PHE A 97 -2.14 -8.82 1.18
N ASP A 98 -2.64 -7.78 1.84
CA ASP A 98 -4.00 -7.77 2.36
C ASP A 98 -5.01 -7.31 1.32
N GLY A 99 -4.54 -6.74 0.22
CA GLY A 99 -5.40 -6.29 -0.85
C GLY A 99 -4.60 -5.98 -2.09
N TYR A 100 -5.28 -5.53 -3.14
CA TYR A 100 -4.71 -5.40 -4.45
C TYR A 100 -5.47 -4.33 -5.22
N ILE A 101 -4.76 -3.33 -5.71
CA ILE A 101 -5.36 -2.24 -6.49
C ILE A 101 -4.56 -2.09 -7.77
N THR A 102 -5.25 -2.09 -8.92
CA THR A 102 -4.57 -1.97 -10.21
C THR A 102 -4.37 -0.50 -10.60
N LYS A 103 -3.27 -0.24 -11.30
CA LYS A 103 -2.98 1.07 -11.87
C LYS A 103 -3.24 1.01 -13.37
N PRO A 104 -3.65 2.10 -13.99
CA PRO A 104 -3.93 3.39 -13.37
C PRO A 104 -5.15 3.30 -12.47
N ILE A 105 -5.13 4.03 -11.37
CA ILE A 105 -6.25 3.99 -10.45
C ILE A 105 -7.47 4.68 -11.06
N ASP A 106 -8.65 4.23 -10.64
CA ASP A 106 -9.89 4.92 -10.95
C ASP A 106 -10.07 6.00 -9.88
N ILE A 107 -10.03 7.26 -10.28
CA ILE A 107 -10.08 8.38 -9.33
C ILE A 107 -11.30 8.31 -8.45
N ARG A 108 -12.43 7.86 -8.98
CA ARG A 108 -13.66 7.76 -8.21
C ARG A 108 -13.66 6.57 -7.28
N ALA A 109 -13.09 5.46 -7.71
CA ALA A 109 -13.12 4.22 -6.93
C ALA A 109 -12.01 4.15 -5.89
N PHE A 110 -10.88 4.82 -6.14
CA PHE A 110 -9.70 4.67 -5.30
C PHE A 110 -9.96 4.98 -3.82
N PRO A 111 -10.62 6.11 -3.47
CA PRO A 111 -10.87 6.38 -2.06
C PRO A 111 -11.72 5.30 -1.39
N ALA A 112 -12.70 4.75 -2.10
CA ALA A 112 -13.53 3.67 -1.56
C ALA A 112 -12.73 2.38 -1.41
N GLN A 113 -11.84 2.09 -2.35
CA GLN A 113 -10.98 0.91 -2.26
C GLN A 113 -10.07 1.00 -1.04
N VAL A 114 -9.54 2.18 -0.77
CA VAL A 114 -8.70 2.40 0.40
C VAL A 114 -9.53 2.27 1.68
N ALA A 115 -10.72 2.86 1.69
CA ALA A 115 -11.60 2.77 2.86
C ALA A 115 -11.96 1.31 3.15
N ASP A 116 -12.23 0.53 2.11
CA ASP A 116 -12.53 -0.89 2.27
C ASP A 116 -11.34 -1.64 2.86
N ALA A 117 -10.14 -1.32 2.40
CA ALA A 117 -8.92 -1.95 2.93
C ALA A 117 -8.73 -1.64 4.41
N LEU A 118 -9.03 -0.42 4.80
CA LEU A 118 -8.92 -0.01 6.19
C LEU A 118 -9.95 -0.72 7.09
N ARG A 119 -11.13 -1.02 6.54
CA ARG A 119 -12.19 -1.70 7.29
C ARG A 119 -12.08 -3.21 7.27
N ALA A 120 -11.29 -3.76 6.35
CA ALA A 120 -11.27 -5.22 6.13
C ALA A 120 -10.94 -5.97 7.40
N ASP A 121 -10.12 -5.39 8.25
CA ASP A 121 -9.74 -6.02 9.50
C ASP A 121 -10.95 -6.27 10.40
N GLY A 122 -11.80 -5.27 10.52
CA GLY A 122 -12.99 -5.40 11.35
C GLY A 122 -14.01 -6.35 10.78
N GLN A 123 -13.94 -6.63 9.49
CA GLN A 123 -14.92 -7.47 8.83
C GLN A 123 -14.51 -8.91 8.70
N SER A 124 -13.26 -9.21 8.91
CA SER A 124 -12.75 -10.54 8.70
C SER A 124 -13.13 -11.50 9.82
N ARG A 125 -13.94 -11.03 10.69
CA ARG A 125 -14.38 -11.83 11.85
C ARG A 125 -15.81 -12.24 11.68
#